data_5b70bb7351a0660de62928ef5050a2da
#
_entry.id   5b70bb7351a0660de62928ef5050a2da
#
_cell.length_a   1.000
_cell.length_b   1.000
_cell.length_c   1.000
_cell.angle_alpha   90.00
_cell.angle_beta   90.00
_cell.angle_gamma   90.00
#
_symmetry.space_group_name_H-M   'P 1'
#
loop_
_entity.id
_entity.type
_entity.pdbx_description
1 polymer ?
#
loop_
_entity_poly.entity_id
_entity_poly.type
_entity_poly.pdbx_seq_one_letter_code
_entity_poly.pdbx_strand_id
1 'polypeptide(L)'
;MRKLRVFYTRKLGRFVGRCVGLLGVLFLIVNLISCQDDFQENVEPPVTPPEETVTPPVYMLLNGKYKSGVNLTLHEDSTCTIETTDGDPWATTGVFAEDVPEECNVLEFEYQTTLGMSNLELFFMDVETGIDPAHSMSAGQVPASEEWASFSVRLKEYRKNFNWGKKGDNLRMDFGTDPNNTIQMRNIRLRVMNDEEKKEEEEEKNEALNKEKYE
;
A
#
# COMPACT_ATOMS: atom_id res chain seq x y z
N MET A 1 21.63 -0.13 13.53
CA MET A 1 21.10 0.44 12.26
C MET A 1 20.27 -0.66 11.60
N ARG A 2 18.94 -0.59 11.72
CA ARG A 2 18.03 -1.56 11.06
C ARG A 2 18.00 -1.23 9.57
N LYS A 3 18.35 -2.19 8.73
CA LYS A 3 18.26 -2.05 7.26
C LYS A 3 16.79 -2.15 6.87
N LEU A 4 16.22 -1.04 6.41
CA LEU A 4 14.92 -1.04 5.74
C LEU A 4 15.08 -1.80 4.41
N ARG A 5 14.30 -2.86 4.21
CA ARG A 5 14.22 -3.53 2.91
C ARG A 5 13.05 -2.92 2.13
N VAL A 6 13.39 -2.28 1.03
CA VAL A 6 12.43 -1.75 0.05
C VAL A 6 12.17 -2.86 -0.98
N PHE A 7 10.90 -3.18 -1.21
CA PHE A 7 10.52 -4.25 -2.13
C PHE A 7 10.21 -3.69 -3.52
N TYR A 8 10.91 -4.26 -4.51
CA TYR A 8 10.65 -4.07 -5.92
C TYR A 8 9.85 -5.24 -6.48
N THR A 9 8.58 -5.05 -6.75
CA THR A 9 7.82 -6.00 -7.56
C THR A 9 7.78 -5.53 -9.02
N ARG A 10 8.69 -6.08 -9.85
CA ARG A 10 8.54 -5.99 -11.30
C ARG A 10 7.42 -6.93 -11.74
N LYS A 11 6.24 -6.40 -12.04
CA LYS A 11 5.22 -7.14 -12.80
C LYS A 11 5.72 -7.33 -14.25
N LEU A 12 6.30 -8.50 -14.54
CA LEU A 12 6.46 -8.94 -15.92
C LEU A 12 5.08 -9.33 -16.47
N GLY A 13 4.53 -8.48 -17.34
CA GLY A 13 3.37 -8.81 -18.14
C GLY A 13 3.71 -9.92 -19.14
N ARG A 14 3.22 -11.12 -18.92
CA ARG A 14 3.17 -12.17 -19.95
C ARG A 14 1.78 -12.18 -20.57
N PHE A 15 1.70 -11.61 -21.74
CA PHE A 15 0.66 -11.93 -22.73
C PHE A 15 0.98 -13.32 -23.29
N VAL A 16 0.11 -14.29 -23.10
CA VAL A 16 0.03 -15.48 -23.94
C VAL A 16 -1.42 -15.73 -24.27
N GLY A 17 -1.65 -15.70 -25.56
CA GLY A 17 -2.89 -15.82 -26.24
C GLY A 17 -3.49 -17.21 -26.32
N ARG A 18 -4.73 -17.16 -26.67
CA ARG A 18 -5.56 -18.10 -27.48
C ARG A 18 -5.33 -19.60 -27.29
N CYS A 19 -6.41 -20.29 -26.91
CA CYS A 19 -6.90 -21.41 -27.70
C CYS A 19 -8.38 -21.69 -27.45
N VAL A 20 -9.09 -21.75 -28.57
CA VAL A 20 -10.46 -22.19 -28.78
C VAL A 20 -10.53 -23.69 -28.62
N GLY A 21 -11.51 -24.21 -27.94
CA GLY A 21 -11.80 -25.63 -27.86
C GLY A 21 -13.25 -25.91 -27.48
N LEU A 22 -14.10 -25.94 -28.51
CA LEU A 22 -15.48 -26.42 -28.48
C LEU A 22 -15.45 -27.96 -28.49
N LEU A 23 -16.04 -28.62 -27.50
CA LEU A 23 -16.48 -30.01 -27.66
C LEU A 23 -17.61 -30.32 -26.69
N GLY A 24 -18.78 -30.50 -27.28
CA GLY A 24 -19.98 -30.95 -26.59
C GLY A 24 -19.88 -32.43 -26.23
N VAL A 25 -20.42 -32.78 -25.09
CA VAL A 25 -20.77 -34.18 -24.79
C VAL A 25 -22.17 -34.20 -24.19
N LEU A 26 -23.04 -34.75 -25.02
CA LEU A 26 -24.38 -35.14 -24.72
C LEU A 26 -24.34 -36.32 -23.70
N PHE A 27 -24.90 -36.20 -22.52
CA PHE A 27 -25.07 -37.34 -21.63
C PHE A 27 -26.55 -37.68 -21.41
N LEU A 28 -26.84 -38.92 -21.81
CA LEU A 28 -28.12 -39.60 -21.69
C LEU A 28 -28.64 -39.62 -20.26
N ILE A 29 -29.93 -39.32 -20.15
CA ILE A 29 -30.75 -39.55 -18.97
C ILE A 29 -31.09 -41.03 -18.93
N VAL A 30 -30.62 -41.74 -17.90
CA VAL A 30 -31.15 -43.07 -17.53
C VAL A 30 -31.87 -42.92 -16.21
N ASN A 31 -33.21 -42.95 -16.28
CA ASN A 31 -34.07 -43.09 -15.12
C ASN A 31 -33.94 -44.52 -14.57
N LEU A 32 -33.45 -44.65 -13.34
CA LEU A 32 -33.69 -45.82 -12.50
C LEU A 32 -34.43 -45.35 -11.24
N ILE A 33 -35.71 -45.70 -11.23
CA ILE A 33 -36.56 -45.68 -10.06
C ILE A 33 -36.15 -46.85 -9.19
N SER A 34 -35.71 -46.60 -7.97
CA SER A 34 -35.65 -47.64 -6.94
C SER A 34 -35.76 -47.03 -5.55
N CYS A 35 -36.85 -47.39 -4.91
CA CYS A 35 -37.14 -47.51 -3.48
C CYS A 35 -36.66 -46.43 -2.51
N GLN A 36 -37.69 -45.84 -1.93
CA GLN A 36 -37.68 -45.08 -0.67
C GLN A 36 -37.12 -45.94 0.47
N ASP A 37 -36.13 -45.36 1.15
CA ASP A 37 -35.96 -45.54 2.58
C ASP A 37 -35.77 -44.12 3.15
N ASP A 38 -36.72 -43.75 4.00
CA ASP A 38 -36.74 -42.50 4.74
C ASP A 38 -35.60 -42.46 5.76
N PHE A 39 -34.39 -42.13 5.33
CA PHE A 39 -33.36 -41.56 6.19
C PHE A 39 -33.38 -40.04 6.02
N GLN A 40 -34.15 -39.37 6.87
CA GLN A 40 -33.94 -37.92 7.08
C GLN A 40 -32.57 -37.74 7.75
N GLU A 41 -31.53 -37.75 6.93
CA GLU A 41 -30.24 -37.25 7.34
C GLU A 41 -30.40 -35.72 7.49
N ASN A 42 -30.35 -35.30 8.75
CA ASN A 42 -30.43 -33.89 9.10
C ASN A 42 -29.12 -33.24 8.63
N VAL A 43 -29.02 -32.97 7.30
CA VAL A 43 -27.88 -32.29 6.70
C VAL A 43 -27.95 -30.83 7.17
N GLU A 44 -27.16 -30.51 8.20
CA GLU A 44 -26.93 -29.12 8.54
C GLU A 44 -26.54 -28.36 7.27
N PRO A 45 -27.17 -27.19 6.98
CA PRO A 45 -26.79 -26.43 5.83
C PRO A 45 -25.29 -26.15 5.90
N PRO A 46 -24.56 -26.24 4.77
CA PRO A 46 -23.12 -26.00 4.75
C PRO A 46 -22.86 -24.62 5.38
N VAL A 47 -22.09 -24.61 6.47
CA VAL A 47 -21.65 -23.38 7.13
C VAL A 47 -20.81 -22.62 6.10
N THR A 48 -21.40 -21.59 5.49
CA THR A 48 -20.66 -20.69 4.64
C THR A 48 -19.56 -20.06 5.49
N PRO A 49 -18.29 -20.19 5.12
CA PRO A 49 -17.22 -19.50 5.84
C PRO A 49 -17.57 -18.02 5.95
N PRO A 50 -17.33 -17.37 7.09
CA PRO A 50 -17.57 -15.94 7.21
C PRO A 50 -16.83 -15.22 6.09
N GLU A 51 -17.53 -14.38 5.36
CA GLU A 51 -16.98 -13.54 4.31
C GLU A 51 -15.89 -12.66 4.95
N GLU A 52 -14.63 -12.84 4.58
CA GLU A 52 -13.56 -11.99 5.07
C GLU A 52 -13.86 -10.55 4.64
N THR A 53 -14.19 -9.71 5.59
CA THR A 53 -14.40 -8.28 5.35
C THR A 53 -13.04 -7.65 5.06
N VAL A 54 -12.74 -7.44 3.79
CA VAL A 54 -11.51 -6.77 3.36
C VAL A 54 -11.63 -5.28 3.68
N THR A 55 -10.79 -4.77 4.56
CA THR A 55 -10.71 -3.34 4.86
C THR A 55 -10.26 -2.57 3.61
N PRO A 56 -11.05 -1.60 3.13
CA PRO A 56 -10.71 -0.85 1.94
C PRO A 56 -9.51 0.07 2.19
N PRO A 57 -8.67 0.34 1.17
CA PRO A 57 -7.58 1.29 1.29
C PRO A 57 -8.08 2.73 1.43
N VAL A 58 -7.34 3.56 2.16
CA VAL A 58 -7.57 5.00 2.29
C VAL A 58 -6.69 5.75 1.30
N TYR A 59 -7.30 6.36 0.29
CA TYR A 59 -6.59 7.14 -0.72
C TYR A 59 -6.30 8.55 -0.25
N MET A 60 -5.13 9.05 -0.64
CA MET A 60 -4.65 10.40 -0.37
C MET A 60 -4.27 11.09 -1.68
N LEU A 61 -4.39 12.42 -1.70
CA LEU A 61 -3.91 13.26 -2.79
C LEU A 61 -2.88 14.23 -2.24
N LEU A 62 -1.76 14.38 -2.93
CA LEU A 62 -0.83 15.49 -2.69
C LEU A 62 -1.50 16.77 -3.20
N ASN A 63 -2.19 17.50 -2.31
CA ASN A 63 -2.91 18.71 -2.71
C ASN A 63 -2.06 19.97 -2.63
N GLY A 64 -0.85 19.87 -2.06
CA GLY A 64 0.11 20.96 -1.99
C GLY A 64 -0.38 22.21 -1.26
N LYS A 65 -1.35 22.08 -0.34
CA LYS A 65 -1.79 23.23 0.49
C LYS A 65 -0.59 23.86 1.20
N TYR A 66 0.30 23.00 1.71
CA TYR A 66 1.59 23.38 2.24
C TYR A 66 2.66 22.66 1.44
N LYS A 67 3.65 23.41 0.93
CA LYS A 67 4.76 22.90 0.13
C LYS A 67 5.93 23.87 0.12
N SER A 68 7.11 23.36 -0.11
CA SER A 68 8.33 24.13 -0.35
C SER A 68 9.20 23.42 -1.38
N GLY A 69 9.98 24.16 -2.13
CA GLY A 69 10.93 23.61 -3.09
C GLY A 69 10.33 22.77 -4.20
N VAL A 70 9.02 22.93 -4.47
CA VAL A 70 8.32 22.18 -5.53
C VAL A 70 7.31 23.03 -6.29
N ASN A 71 7.18 22.76 -7.60
CA ASN A 71 6.00 23.07 -8.39
C ASN A 71 5.14 21.81 -8.44
N LEU A 72 3.93 21.88 -7.91
CA LEU A 72 3.00 20.77 -7.86
C LEU A 72 1.82 21.03 -8.80
N THR A 73 1.56 20.10 -9.70
CA THR A 73 0.42 20.10 -10.61
C THR A 73 -0.43 18.86 -10.34
N LEU A 74 -1.73 19.07 -10.05
CA LEU A 74 -2.71 17.99 -9.97
C LEU A 74 -3.42 17.84 -11.31
N HIS A 75 -3.56 16.60 -11.76
CA HIS A 75 -4.26 16.24 -12.99
C HIS A 75 -5.66 15.69 -12.68
N GLU A 76 -6.56 15.71 -13.67
CA GLU A 76 -7.95 15.25 -13.52
C GLU A 76 -8.06 13.75 -13.19
N ASP A 77 -7.06 12.95 -13.57
CA ASP A 77 -6.98 11.51 -13.30
C ASP A 77 -6.39 11.19 -11.90
N SER A 78 -6.27 12.20 -11.04
CA SER A 78 -5.65 12.09 -9.71
C SER A 78 -4.15 11.79 -9.71
N THR A 79 -3.49 11.88 -10.87
CA THR A 79 -2.03 11.92 -10.96
C THR A 79 -1.54 13.28 -10.51
N CYS A 80 -0.41 13.37 -9.81
CA CYS A 80 0.29 14.62 -9.55
C CYS A 80 1.68 14.63 -10.18
N THR A 81 2.08 15.78 -10.72
CA THR A 81 3.43 16.06 -11.17
C THR A 81 4.10 17.00 -10.18
N ILE A 82 5.28 16.63 -9.73
CA ILE A 82 6.11 17.36 -8.78
C ILE A 82 7.42 17.68 -9.49
N GLU A 83 7.73 18.95 -9.64
CA GLU A 83 9.03 19.41 -10.14
C GLU A 83 9.79 20.02 -8.96
N THR A 84 10.91 19.43 -8.58
CA THR A 84 11.71 19.93 -7.46
C THR A 84 12.53 21.14 -7.92
N THR A 85 12.56 22.19 -7.11
CA THR A 85 13.22 23.47 -7.45
C THR A 85 14.41 23.81 -6.57
N ASP A 86 14.55 23.16 -5.42
CA ASP A 86 15.67 23.35 -4.50
C ASP A 86 16.07 22.05 -3.78
N GLY A 87 16.94 22.14 -2.78
CA GLY A 87 17.50 20.99 -2.05
C GLY A 87 16.67 20.51 -0.86
N ASP A 88 15.48 21.09 -0.62
CA ASP A 88 14.54 20.67 0.44
C ASP A 88 13.10 20.64 -0.08
N PRO A 89 12.84 19.81 -1.10
CA PRO A 89 11.54 19.72 -1.76
C PRO A 89 10.55 18.87 -0.97
N TRP A 90 9.41 19.45 -0.59
CA TRP A 90 8.35 18.71 0.09
C TRP A 90 6.95 19.21 -0.26
N ALA A 91 5.97 18.34 -0.04
CA ALA A 91 4.54 18.67 -0.14
C ALA A 91 3.71 17.85 0.85
N THR A 92 2.53 18.38 1.19
CA THR A 92 1.57 17.68 2.06
C THR A 92 0.44 17.02 1.27
N THR A 93 -0.08 15.94 1.81
CA THR A 93 -1.38 15.39 1.38
C THR A 93 -2.54 16.25 1.89
N GLY A 94 -3.74 15.99 1.39
CA GLY A 94 -4.98 16.44 2.05
C GLY A 94 -5.13 15.79 3.43
N VAL A 95 -5.95 16.41 4.26
CA VAL A 95 -6.28 15.87 5.58
C VAL A 95 -7.23 14.67 5.46
N PHE A 96 -7.12 13.71 6.37
CA PHE A 96 -8.05 12.60 6.44
C PHE A 96 -9.47 13.10 6.78
N ALA A 97 -10.45 12.66 6.02
CA ALA A 97 -11.85 12.97 6.26
C ALA A 97 -12.43 12.18 7.45
N GLU A 98 -11.89 11.00 7.70
CA GLU A 98 -12.25 10.09 8.79
C GLU A 98 -10.99 9.46 9.38
N ASP A 99 -11.12 8.77 10.51
CA ASP A 99 -10.01 8.00 11.09
C ASP A 99 -9.58 6.88 10.12
N VAL A 100 -8.29 6.73 9.94
CA VAL A 100 -7.70 5.65 9.15
C VAL A 100 -7.78 4.34 9.95
N PRO A 101 -8.34 3.25 9.42
CA PRO A 101 -8.36 1.95 10.09
C PRO A 101 -6.98 1.52 10.57
N GLU A 102 -6.87 0.94 11.77
CA GLU A 102 -5.58 0.59 12.39
C GLU A 102 -4.77 -0.39 11.56
N GLU A 103 -5.44 -1.30 10.87
CA GLU A 103 -4.83 -2.29 9.98
C GLU A 103 -4.26 -1.70 8.69
N CYS A 104 -4.70 -0.49 8.26
CA CYS A 104 -4.15 0.21 7.10
C CYS A 104 -2.81 0.87 7.44
N ASN A 105 -1.75 0.08 7.57
CA ASN A 105 -0.45 0.50 8.06
C ASN A 105 0.69 0.38 7.03
N VAL A 106 0.35 0.23 5.75
CA VAL A 106 1.29 0.28 4.63
C VAL A 106 0.97 1.49 3.78
N LEU A 107 1.93 2.42 3.62
CA LEU A 107 1.87 3.46 2.61
C LEU A 107 2.31 2.84 1.28
N GLU A 108 1.50 3.00 0.25
CA GLU A 108 1.81 2.56 -1.10
C GLU A 108 1.46 3.66 -2.10
N PHE A 109 2.28 3.80 -3.13
CA PHE A 109 2.00 4.65 -4.28
C PHE A 109 2.69 4.13 -5.54
N GLU A 110 2.18 4.56 -6.70
CA GLU A 110 2.85 4.37 -7.98
C GLU A 110 3.56 5.67 -8.37
N TYR A 111 4.73 5.53 -9.00
CA TYR A 111 5.54 6.68 -9.37
C TYR A 111 6.31 6.47 -10.68
N GLN A 112 6.67 7.59 -11.31
CA GLN A 112 7.73 7.72 -12.30
C GLN A 112 8.63 8.87 -11.85
N THR A 113 9.93 8.77 -12.04
CA THR A 113 10.85 9.86 -11.68
C THR A 113 12.13 9.80 -12.48
N THR A 114 12.64 10.97 -12.87
CA THR A 114 13.83 11.08 -13.71
C THR A 114 15.12 10.78 -12.96
N LEU A 115 15.23 11.22 -11.71
CA LEU A 115 16.46 11.06 -10.90
C LEU A 115 16.28 10.08 -9.74
N GLY A 116 15.05 9.66 -9.44
CA GLY A 116 14.73 8.98 -8.19
C GLY A 116 14.51 9.97 -7.05
N MET A 117 14.40 9.46 -5.83
CA MET A 117 14.39 10.26 -4.61
C MET A 117 15.50 9.71 -3.72
N SER A 118 16.54 10.51 -3.47
CA SER A 118 17.75 10.10 -2.72
C SER A 118 17.43 9.65 -1.29
N ASN A 119 16.43 10.27 -0.68
CA ASN A 119 15.81 9.87 0.59
C ASN A 119 14.37 10.37 0.60
N LEU A 120 13.42 9.45 0.60
CA LEU A 120 12.02 9.81 0.87
C LEU A 120 11.83 9.84 2.38
N GLU A 121 11.50 11.02 2.91
CA GLU A 121 11.18 11.18 4.32
C GLU A 121 9.69 11.50 4.50
N LEU A 122 9.08 10.89 5.51
CA LEU A 122 7.67 11.01 5.81
C LEU A 122 7.50 11.67 7.17
N PHE A 123 6.76 12.78 7.24
CA PHE A 123 6.39 13.44 8.49
C PHE A 123 4.91 13.24 8.77
N PHE A 124 4.62 12.71 9.93
CA PHE A 124 3.28 12.41 10.41
C PHE A 124 2.73 13.65 11.10
N MET A 125 1.86 14.39 10.41
CA MET A 125 1.32 15.66 10.88
C MET A 125 -0.03 15.43 11.51
N ASP A 126 -0.14 15.73 12.80
CA ASP A 126 -1.42 15.71 13.49
C ASP A 126 -2.08 17.11 13.52
N VAL A 127 -3.39 17.13 13.69
CA VAL A 127 -4.18 18.35 13.64
C VAL A 127 -3.92 19.28 14.83
N GLU A 128 -3.44 18.75 15.95
CA GLU A 128 -3.25 19.48 17.20
C GLU A 128 -1.88 20.14 17.29
N THR A 129 -0.83 19.40 16.94
CA THR A 129 0.56 19.84 17.12
C THR A 129 1.21 20.30 15.81
N GLY A 130 0.63 19.94 14.66
CA GLY A 130 1.19 20.26 13.35
C GLY A 130 2.43 19.41 13.02
N ILE A 131 3.52 20.05 12.57
CA ILE A 131 4.80 19.37 12.31
C ILE A 131 5.59 19.24 13.61
N ASP A 132 5.89 18.00 13.99
CA ASP A 132 6.95 17.67 14.93
C ASP A 132 8.05 16.90 14.15
N PRO A 133 9.29 17.44 14.05
CA PRO A 133 10.40 16.74 13.39
C PRO A 133 10.71 15.37 14.00
N ALA A 134 10.37 15.14 15.27
CA ALA A 134 10.51 13.85 15.92
C ALA A 134 9.50 12.81 15.39
N HIS A 135 8.40 13.28 14.80
CA HIS A 135 7.36 12.44 14.21
C HIS A 135 7.64 12.18 12.72
N SER A 136 8.85 11.77 12.39
CA SER A 136 9.23 11.44 11.01
C SER A 136 9.86 10.06 10.89
N MET A 137 9.90 9.56 9.68
CA MET A 137 10.66 8.38 9.29
C MET A 137 11.29 8.53 7.93
N SER A 138 12.52 8.03 7.76
CA SER A 138 13.06 7.82 6.44
C SER A 138 12.46 6.55 5.84
N ALA A 139 11.78 6.69 4.71
CA ALA A 139 11.31 5.57 3.90
C ALA A 139 12.41 5.02 2.99
N GLY A 140 13.57 5.68 2.94
CA GLY A 140 14.73 5.27 2.18
C GLY A 140 14.77 5.83 0.77
N GLN A 141 15.63 5.25 -0.05
CA GLN A 141 15.81 5.67 -1.44
C GLN A 141 14.71 5.09 -2.32
N VAL A 142 14.15 5.94 -3.20
CA VAL A 142 13.25 5.54 -4.29
C VAL A 142 14.04 5.71 -5.59
N PRO A 143 14.29 4.63 -6.34
CA PRO A 143 15.11 4.74 -7.54
C PRO A 143 14.42 5.41 -8.71
N ALA A 144 15.20 5.89 -9.66
CA ALA A 144 14.69 6.40 -10.92
C ALA A 144 13.91 5.33 -11.69
N SER A 145 12.81 5.74 -12.31
CA SER A 145 12.01 4.88 -13.19
C SER A 145 11.29 5.71 -14.23
N GLU A 146 11.49 5.42 -15.49
CA GLU A 146 10.76 6.01 -16.61
C GLU A 146 9.37 5.38 -16.79
N GLU A 147 9.19 4.15 -16.28
CA GLU A 147 7.92 3.43 -16.27
C GLU A 147 7.25 3.55 -14.90
N TRP A 148 5.93 3.37 -14.85
CA TRP A 148 5.20 3.32 -13.57
C TRP A 148 5.72 2.16 -12.72
N ALA A 149 6.33 2.52 -11.59
CA ALA A 149 6.81 1.59 -10.57
C ALA A 149 6.00 1.76 -9.28
N SER A 150 5.93 0.72 -8.47
CA SER A 150 5.27 0.77 -7.16
C SER A 150 6.32 0.90 -6.06
N PHE A 151 6.00 1.70 -5.06
CA PHE A 151 6.75 1.80 -3.81
C PHE A 151 5.82 1.54 -2.64
N SER A 152 6.30 0.80 -1.65
CA SER A 152 5.56 0.59 -0.41
C SER A 152 6.48 0.62 0.80
N VAL A 153 5.93 1.08 1.94
CA VAL A 153 6.64 1.12 3.23
C VAL A 153 5.68 0.88 4.38
N ARG A 154 6.11 0.09 5.36
CA ARG A 154 5.33 -0.21 6.57
C ARG A 154 5.43 0.94 7.57
N LEU A 155 4.27 1.40 8.08
CA LEU A 155 4.14 2.52 9.01
C LEU A 155 3.75 2.10 10.43
N LYS A 156 3.51 0.82 10.69
CA LYS A 156 2.88 0.30 11.91
C LYS A 156 3.44 0.88 13.21
N GLU A 157 4.77 0.84 13.37
CA GLU A 157 5.45 1.35 14.58
C GLU A 157 5.24 2.84 14.74
N TYR A 158 5.34 3.60 13.64
CA TYR A 158 5.22 5.05 13.64
C TYR A 158 3.79 5.50 13.89
N ARG A 159 2.80 4.87 13.24
CA ARG A 159 1.39 5.19 13.47
C ARG A 159 1.00 5.03 14.94
N LYS A 160 1.42 3.91 15.54
CA LYS A 160 1.14 3.62 16.95
C LYS A 160 1.84 4.60 17.89
N ASN A 161 3.12 4.87 17.66
CA ASN A 161 3.94 5.73 18.53
C ASN A 161 3.48 7.20 18.49
N PHE A 162 3.02 7.66 17.33
CA PHE A 162 2.61 9.05 17.13
C PHE A 162 1.10 9.27 17.20
N ASN A 163 0.32 8.22 17.47
CA ASN A 163 -1.15 8.26 17.47
C ASN A 163 -1.75 8.90 16.19
N TRP A 164 -1.05 8.77 15.07
CA TRP A 164 -1.38 9.38 13.80
C TRP A 164 -2.37 8.54 12.98
N GLY A 165 -3.14 9.22 12.13
CA GLY A 165 -4.16 8.64 11.27
C GLY A 165 -5.57 8.94 11.76
N LYS A 166 -5.72 10.00 12.55
CA LYS A 166 -7.01 10.52 12.98
C LYS A 166 -7.59 11.46 11.91
N LYS A 167 -8.89 11.66 11.98
CA LYS A 167 -9.55 12.69 11.19
C LYS A 167 -8.88 14.06 11.39
N GLY A 168 -8.49 14.68 10.29
CA GLY A 168 -7.77 15.95 10.28
C GLY A 168 -6.26 15.85 10.16
N ASP A 169 -5.67 14.69 10.46
CA ASP A 169 -4.25 14.45 10.23
C ASP A 169 -3.92 14.39 8.74
N ASN A 170 -2.65 14.57 8.41
CA ASN A 170 -2.15 14.44 7.05
C ASN A 170 -0.68 13.96 7.04
N LEU A 171 -0.14 13.80 5.85
CA LEU A 171 1.24 13.36 5.64
C LEU A 171 2.00 14.45 4.86
N ARG A 172 3.19 14.81 5.33
CA ARG A 172 4.18 15.54 4.52
C ARG A 172 5.15 14.51 3.95
N MET A 173 5.48 14.66 2.68
CA MET A 173 6.44 13.83 1.95
C MET A 173 7.58 14.73 1.47
N ASP A 174 8.79 14.42 1.87
CA ASP A 174 10.02 15.10 1.45
C ASP A 174 10.72 14.24 0.40
N PHE A 175 10.97 14.80 -0.78
CA PHE A 175 11.32 14.05 -1.99
C PHE A 175 12.83 13.91 -2.22
N GLY A 176 13.64 14.02 -1.17
CA GLY A 176 15.09 13.97 -1.24
C GLY A 176 15.70 15.36 -1.37
N THR A 177 16.90 15.45 -1.94
CA THR A 177 17.68 16.70 -2.00
C THR A 177 18.02 17.14 -3.42
N ASP A 178 17.50 16.45 -4.43
CA ASP A 178 17.88 16.68 -5.83
C ASP A 178 16.96 17.72 -6.47
N PRO A 179 17.46 18.92 -6.84
CA PRO A 179 16.70 19.89 -7.60
C PRO A 179 16.58 19.44 -9.07
N ASN A 180 15.58 19.98 -9.77
CA ASN A 180 15.26 19.67 -11.17
C ASN A 180 14.88 18.19 -11.42
N ASN A 181 14.39 17.50 -10.39
CA ASN A 181 13.79 16.18 -10.53
C ASN A 181 12.31 16.34 -10.92
N THR A 182 11.86 15.53 -11.86
CA THR A 182 10.43 15.41 -12.18
C THR A 182 9.91 14.09 -11.63
N ILE A 183 8.92 14.18 -10.77
CA ILE A 183 8.29 13.03 -10.12
C ILE A 183 6.81 13.06 -10.49
N GLN A 184 6.29 11.97 -11.01
CA GLN A 184 4.86 11.74 -11.14
C GLN A 184 4.42 10.72 -10.12
N MET A 185 3.30 10.95 -9.45
CA MET A 185 2.75 10.04 -8.46
C MET A 185 1.24 9.87 -8.64
N ARG A 186 0.75 8.67 -8.37
CA ARG A 186 -0.67 8.34 -8.35
C ARG A 186 -0.96 7.21 -7.38
N ASN A 187 -2.22 6.96 -7.10
CA ASN A 187 -2.67 5.86 -6.24
C ASN A 187 -2.00 5.88 -4.85
N ILE A 188 -1.73 7.08 -4.32
CA ILE A 188 -1.17 7.23 -2.97
C ILE A 188 -2.22 6.77 -1.98
N ARG A 189 -1.92 5.73 -1.20
CA ARG A 189 -2.89 5.13 -0.29
C ARG A 189 -2.26 4.49 0.93
N LEU A 190 -3.05 4.42 1.99
CA LEU A 190 -2.79 3.53 3.13
C LEU A 190 -3.62 2.27 2.95
N ARG A 191 -3.02 1.11 3.12
CA ARG A 191 -3.66 -0.19 2.96
C ARG A 191 -3.23 -1.20 4.02
N VAL A 192 -3.98 -2.27 4.11
CA VAL A 192 -3.62 -3.45 4.90
C VAL A 192 -2.40 -4.13 4.26
N MET A 193 -1.54 -4.74 5.08
CA MET A 193 -0.46 -5.60 4.59
C MET A 193 -1.03 -6.78 3.80
N ASN A 194 -0.39 -7.10 2.68
CA ASN A 194 -0.66 -8.34 1.97
C ASN A 194 -0.03 -9.54 2.68
N ASP A 195 -0.30 -10.76 2.20
CA ASP A 195 0.16 -11.97 2.88
C ASP A 195 1.68 -12.17 2.83
N GLU A 196 2.35 -11.68 1.78
CA GLU A 196 3.81 -11.70 1.69
C GLU A 196 4.43 -10.77 2.74
N GLU A 197 3.91 -9.55 2.86
CA GLU A 197 4.36 -8.56 3.85
C GLU A 197 4.13 -9.02 5.30
N LYS A 198 3.00 -9.71 5.57
CA LYS A 198 2.71 -10.31 6.89
C LYS A 198 3.71 -11.42 7.23
N LYS A 199 4.02 -12.28 6.25
CA LYS A 199 4.98 -13.37 6.42
C LYS A 199 6.38 -12.84 6.71
N GLU A 200 6.81 -11.82 5.99
CA GLU A 200 8.10 -11.16 6.22
C GLU A 200 8.18 -10.49 7.60
N GLU A 201 7.11 -9.82 8.03
CA GLU A 201 7.04 -9.25 9.38
C GLU A 201 7.19 -10.34 10.45
N GLU A 202 6.59 -11.51 10.25
CA GLU A 202 6.70 -12.65 11.16
C GLU A 202 8.12 -13.23 11.18
N GLU A 203 8.75 -13.37 10.01
CA GLU A 203 10.15 -13.82 9.89
C GLU A 203 11.11 -12.86 10.60
N GLU A 204 10.96 -11.54 10.40
CA GLU A 204 11.76 -10.52 11.09
C GLU A 204 11.62 -10.58 12.62
N LYS A 205 10.40 -10.79 13.12
CA LYS A 205 10.13 -10.96 14.56
C LYS A 205 10.82 -12.20 15.13
N ASN A 206 10.74 -13.32 14.40
CA ASN A 206 11.35 -14.56 14.81
C ASN A 206 12.88 -14.46 14.80
N GLU A 207 13.49 -13.79 13.83
CA GLU A 207 14.93 -13.51 13.81
C GLU A 207 15.36 -12.63 14.99
N ALA A 208 14.59 -11.61 15.33
CA ALA A 208 14.88 -10.73 16.46
C ALA A 208 14.83 -11.48 17.79
N LEU A 209 13.80 -12.30 18.01
CA LEU A 209 13.64 -13.14 19.20
C LEU A 209 14.80 -14.16 19.34
N ASN A 210 15.23 -14.74 18.23
CA ASN A 210 16.35 -15.67 18.24
C ASN A 210 17.68 -14.98 18.58
N LYS A 211 17.91 -13.75 18.16
CA LYS A 211 19.11 -12.98 18.53
C LYS A 211 19.16 -12.66 20.02
N GLU A 212 18.05 -12.21 20.59
CA GLU A 212 17.99 -11.91 22.04
C GLU A 212 18.22 -13.15 22.92
N LYS A 213 17.97 -14.35 22.41
CA LYS A 213 18.13 -15.61 23.15
C LYS A 213 19.60 -16.08 23.21
N TYR A 214 20.46 -15.60 22.31
CA TYR A 214 21.85 -16.04 22.16
C TYR A 214 22.89 -14.95 22.49
N GLU A 215 22.45 -13.75 22.89
CA GLU A 215 23.28 -12.70 23.53
C GLU A 215 23.15 -12.77 25.07
#